data_8e37d7ee51923071172a3164c0cb20ae
#
_entry.id   8e37d7ee51923071172a3164c0cb20ae
#
_cell.length_a   1.000
_cell.length_b   1.000
_cell.length_c   1.000
_cell.angle_alpha   90.00
_cell.angle_beta   90.00
_cell.angle_gamma   90.00
#
_symmetry.space_group_name_H-M   'P 1'
#
loop_
_entity.id
_entity.type
_entity.pdbx_description
1 polymer ?
#
loop_
_entity_poly.entity_id
_entity_poly.type
_entity_poly.pdbx_seq_one_letter_code
_entity_poly.pdbx_strand_id
1 'polypeptide(L)'
;MEKKQSEVMEQLVKQASASPNANALTSILVQATSHPNVFSFSQFLALPNLLQLEATENSTYLDMLRLFAHGTWSDYKSNADCFPQLIPDQILKLKQLTVLTLAETYKVLPYNQLMQELDMTNVRELEDFLISECMYSGIVRGKLDHLRQCFQFAACRDLRHAQLGSMIQTLSNWLSTSENLLVSIQEKIKWADAMSEIEKKHRKDVEEKVQEVKSLIKANINFGGNEDICSESLSVMDYEDFGRLKRRRKILF
;
A
#
# COMPACT_ATOMS: atom_id res chain seq x y z
N MET A 1 23.20 -0.60 -0.25
CA MET A 1 23.12 -0.86 -1.69
C MET A 1 22.67 0.37 -2.46
N GLU A 2 21.64 1.07 -2.06
CA GLU A 2 21.09 2.26 -2.75
C GLU A 2 22.11 3.35 -3.09
N LYS A 3 23.04 3.68 -2.17
CA LYS A 3 24.08 4.70 -2.44
C LYS A 3 25.02 4.31 -3.59
N LYS A 4 25.44 3.05 -3.68
CA LYS A 4 26.30 2.58 -4.77
C LYS A 4 25.58 2.56 -6.11
N GLN A 5 24.26 2.28 -6.11
CA GLN A 5 23.44 2.33 -7.32
C GLN A 5 23.30 3.76 -7.83
N SER A 6 23.06 4.72 -6.92
CA SER A 6 22.98 6.15 -7.26
C SER A 6 24.30 6.69 -7.82
N GLU A 7 25.42 6.35 -7.21
CA GLU A 7 26.75 6.80 -7.67
C GLU A 7 27.10 6.30 -9.07
N VAL A 8 26.84 5.00 -9.34
CA VAL A 8 27.08 4.40 -10.67
C VAL A 8 26.18 5.06 -11.72
N MET A 9 24.91 5.26 -11.39
CA MET A 9 23.94 5.91 -12.26
C MET A 9 24.38 7.34 -12.60
N GLU A 10 24.74 8.15 -11.59
CA GLU A 10 25.20 9.50 -11.81
C GLU A 10 26.47 9.57 -12.68
N GLN A 11 27.39 8.62 -12.51
CA GLN A 11 28.59 8.54 -13.35
C GLN A 11 28.25 8.26 -14.80
N LEU A 12 27.37 7.30 -15.08
CA LEU A 12 26.95 6.96 -16.43
C LEU A 12 26.13 8.09 -17.07
N VAL A 13 25.27 8.76 -16.33
CA VAL A 13 24.52 9.94 -16.81
C VAL A 13 25.46 11.10 -17.13
N LYS A 14 26.49 11.37 -16.30
CA LYS A 14 27.50 12.38 -16.57
C LYS A 14 28.32 12.05 -17.82
N GLN A 15 28.72 10.80 -17.99
CA GLN A 15 29.40 10.33 -19.22
C GLN A 15 28.53 10.50 -20.45
N ALA A 16 27.24 10.15 -20.37
CA ALA A 16 26.30 10.32 -21.47
C ALA A 16 26.07 11.79 -21.81
N SER A 17 25.97 12.68 -20.82
CA SER A 17 25.81 14.12 -21.04
C SER A 17 27.06 14.78 -21.64
N ALA A 18 28.25 14.28 -21.33
CA ALA A 18 29.51 14.78 -21.85
C ALA A 18 29.86 14.27 -23.25
N SER A 19 29.20 13.23 -23.74
CA SER A 19 29.52 12.58 -25.01
C SER A 19 28.75 13.22 -26.16
N PRO A 20 29.44 13.87 -27.13
CA PRO A 20 28.80 14.50 -28.30
C PRO A 20 28.54 13.50 -29.44
N ASN A 21 29.16 12.32 -29.42
CA ASN A 21 29.12 11.34 -30.52
C ASN A 21 28.02 10.28 -30.32
N ALA A 22 27.20 10.04 -31.35
CA ALA A 22 26.15 9.00 -31.34
C ALA A 22 26.68 7.59 -30.99
N ASN A 23 27.83 7.22 -31.52
CA ASN A 23 28.43 5.89 -31.25
C ASN A 23 28.95 5.77 -29.80
N ALA A 24 29.45 6.85 -29.21
CA ALA A 24 29.83 6.84 -27.81
C ALA A 24 28.59 6.73 -26.90
N LEU A 25 27.50 7.40 -27.25
CA LEU A 25 26.24 7.28 -26.54
C LEU A 25 25.67 5.86 -26.59
N THR A 26 25.68 5.21 -27.76
CA THR A 26 25.21 3.82 -27.88
C THR A 26 26.04 2.86 -27.01
N SER A 27 27.36 3.04 -26.94
CA SER A 27 28.20 2.20 -26.08
C SER A 27 27.88 2.39 -24.58
N ILE A 28 27.60 3.63 -24.15
CA ILE A 28 27.20 3.95 -22.78
C ILE A 28 25.82 3.36 -22.47
N LEU A 29 24.88 3.41 -23.44
CA LEU A 29 23.55 2.80 -23.27
C LEU A 29 23.64 1.27 -23.12
N VAL A 30 24.44 0.61 -23.95
CA VAL A 30 24.70 -0.83 -23.81
C VAL A 30 25.33 -1.15 -22.46
N GLN A 31 26.28 -0.35 -22.02
CA GLN A 31 26.90 -0.51 -20.70
C GLN A 31 25.88 -0.31 -19.56
N ALA A 32 25.04 0.72 -19.65
CA ALA A 32 24.00 1.00 -18.65
C ALA A 32 22.96 -0.13 -18.55
N THR A 33 22.52 -0.64 -19.71
CA THR A 33 21.54 -1.73 -19.77
C THR A 33 22.12 -3.07 -19.33
N SER A 34 23.43 -3.29 -19.47
CA SER A 34 24.11 -4.52 -18.99
C SER A 34 24.53 -4.43 -17.53
N HIS A 35 24.62 -3.23 -16.95
CA HIS A 35 25.17 -3.08 -15.60
C HIS A 35 24.20 -3.63 -14.52
N PRO A 36 24.65 -4.55 -13.61
CA PRO A 36 23.76 -5.26 -12.70
C PRO A 36 23.02 -4.34 -11.70
N ASN A 37 23.58 -3.18 -11.38
CA ASN A 37 23.03 -2.30 -10.33
C ASN A 37 22.19 -1.12 -10.88
N VAL A 38 21.95 -1.02 -12.19
CA VAL A 38 21.18 0.08 -12.80
C VAL A 38 19.80 -0.44 -13.15
N PHE A 39 18.75 0.05 -12.49
CA PHE A 39 17.35 -0.33 -12.68
C PHE A 39 16.44 0.83 -13.02
N SER A 40 16.93 2.06 -12.94
CA SER A 40 16.21 3.28 -13.28
C SER A 40 16.81 3.88 -14.55
N PHE A 41 16.00 4.08 -15.58
CA PHE A 41 16.42 4.60 -16.88
C PHE A 41 15.79 5.94 -17.23
N SER A 42 14.89 6.46 -16.37
CA SER A 42 14.20 7.73 -16.59
C SER A 42 15.16 8.93 -16.69
N GLN A 43 16.27 8.91 -15.94
CA GLN A 43 17.28 9.98 -16.00
C GLN A 43 18.01 9.99 -17.36
N PHE A 44 18.25 8.81 -17.96
CA PHE A 44 18.83 8.76 -19.31
C PHE A 44 17.84 9.29 -20.34
N LEU A 45 16.57 8.93 -20.27
CA LEU A 45 15.54 9.43 -21.18
C LEU A 45 15.33 10.94 -21.13
N ALA A 46 15.67 11.58 -20.02
CA ALA A 46 15.60 13.03 -19.84
C ALA A 46 16.78 13.78 -20.49
N LEU A 47 17.82 13.10 -20.99
CA LEU A 47 18.99 13.75 -21.58
C LEU A 47 18.67 14.29 -22.98
N PRO A 48 18.93 15.57 -23.27
CA PRO A 48 18.66 16.16 -24.58
C PRO A 48 19.51 15.54 -25.70
N ASN A 49 20.70 15.03 -25.37
CA ASN A 49 21.58 14.37 -26.34
C ASN A 49 20.99 13.07 -26.90
N LEU A 50 20.16 12.38 -26.12
CA LEU A 50 19.49 11.15 -26.59
C LEU A 50 18.34 11.44 -27.56
N LEU A 51 17.68 12.59 -27.45
CA LEU A 51 16.65 12.99 -28.43
C LEU A 51 17.24 13.21 -29.82
N GLN A 52 18.53 13.56 -29.91
CA GLN A 52 19.22 13.69 -31.19
C GLN A 52 19.45 12.34 -31.89
N LEU A 53 19.43 11.22 -31.14
CA LEU A 53 19.52 9.88 -31.70
C LEU A 53 18.25 9.46 -32.44
N GLU A 54 17.10 10.07 -32.20
CA GLU A 54 15.85 9.75 -32.93
C GLU A 54 15.97 9.97 -34.44
N ALA A 55 16.80 10.93 -34.86
CA ALA A 55 17.00 11.26 -36.27
C ALA A 55 18.12 10.43 -36.97
N THR A 56 18.75 9.49 -36.25
CA THR A 56 19.89 8.72 -36.76
C THR A 56 19.57 7.23 -36.88
N GLU A 57 20.45 6.49 -37.58
CA GLU A 57 20.35 5.00 -37.67
C GLU A 57 20.41 4.32 -36.29
N ASN A 58 20.85 5.03 -35.25
CA ASN A 58 20.95 4.52 -33.90
C ASN A 58 19.63 4.67 -33.08
N SER A 59 18.51 5.00 -33.72
CA SER A 59 17.19 5.09 -33.08
C SER A 59 16.77 3.78 -32.39
N THR A 60 17.20 2.63 -32.92
CA THR A 60 16.94 1.30 -32.32
C THR A 60 17.47 1.14 -30.90
N TYR A 61 18.59 1.82 -30.58
CA TYR A 61 19.12 1.81 -29.19
C TYR A 61 18.30 2.71 -28.24
N LEU A 62 17.68 3.76 -28.76
CA LEU A 62 16.75 4.57 -27.98
C LEU A 62 15.47 3.79 -27.67
N ASP A 63 14.95 3.06 -28.64
CA ASP A 63 13.78 2.19 -28.44
C ASP A 63 14.11 1.03 -27.49
N MET A 64 15.32 0.48 -27.55
CA MET A 64 15.84 -0.46 -26.57
C MET A 64 15.86 0.17 -25.16
N LEU A 65 16.32 1.41 -25.00
CA LEU A 65 16.32 2.09 -23.71
C LEU A 65 14.89 2.32 -23.19
N ARG A 66 13.96 2.71 -24.05
CA ARG A 66 12.53 2.83 -23.73
C ARG A 66 11.93 1.49 -23.27
N LEU A 67 12.31 0.39 -23.93
CA LEU A 67 11.94 -0.96 -23.52
C LEU A 67 12.46 -1.28 -22.11
N PHE A 68 13.73 -0.98 -21.83
CA PHE A 68 14.30 -1.18 -20.48
C PHE A 68 13.70 -0.24 -19.42
N ALA A 69 13.25 0.95 -19.80
CA ALA A 69 12.60 1.88 -18.85
C ALA A 69 11.18 1.44 -18.48
N HIS A 70 10.39 0.99 -19.43
CA HIS A 70 8.94 0.80 -19.24
C HIS A 70 8.38 -0.51 -19.82
N GLY A 71 9.11 -1.19 -20.71
CA GLY A 71 8.66 -2.41 -21.38
C GLY A 71 8.85 -3.67 -20.55
N THR A 72 8.38 -4.78 -21.09
CA THR A 72 8.45 -6.12 -20.50
C THR A 72 9.19 -7.07 -21.43
N TRP A 73 9.52 -8.26 -20.93
CA TRP A 73 10.07 -9.33 -21.75
C TRP A 73 9.10 -9.79 -22.86
N SER A 74 7.80 -9.76 -22.55
CA SER A 74 6.74 -10.06 -23.52
C SER A 74 6.71 -9.04 -24.67
N ASP A 75 6.91 -7.75 -24.37
CA ASP A 75 7.00 -6.68 -25.38
C ASP A 75 8.22 -6.86 -26.30
N TYR A 76 9.36 -7.26 -25.74
CA TYR A 76 10.55 -7.58 -26.53
C TYR A 76 10.30 -8.73 -27.51
N LYS A 77 9.68 -9.82 -27.05
CA LYS A 77 9.36 -10.96 -27.91
C LYS A 77 8.40 -10.60 -29.01
N SER A 78 7.40 -9.80 -28.74
CA SER A 78 6.40 -9.38 -29.71
C SER A 78 6.98 -8.50 -30.82
N ASN A 79 8.09 -7.81 -30.56
CA ASN A 79 8.71 -6.84 -31.46
C ASN A 79 10.21 -7.14 -31.68
N ALA A 80 10.62 -8.41 -31.62
CA ALA A 80 12.03 -8.82 -31.66
C ALA A 80 12.78 -8.32 -32.91
N ASP A 81 12.08 -8.17 -34.03
CA ASP A 81 12.65 -7.68 -35.29
C ASP A 81 13.02 -6.18 -35.28
N CYS A 82 12.43 -5.40 -34.34
CA CYS A 82 12.67 -3.96 -34.20
C CYS A 82 13.84 -3.63 -33.26
N PHE A 83 14.30 -4.59 -32.45
CA PHE A 83 15.33 -4.38 -31.47
C PHE A 83 16.65 -5.05 -31.83
N PRO A 84 17.80 -4.50 -31.41
CA PRO A 84 19.08 -5.18 -31.54
C PRO A 84 19.08 -6.46 -30.71
N GLN A 85 19.89 -7.44 -31.10
CA GLN A 85 20.06 -8.67 -30.34
C GLN A 85 20.58 -8.38 -28.93
N LEU A 86 19.83 -8.81 -27.93
CA LEU A 86 20.19 -8.58 -26.52
C LEU A 86 21.27 -9.57 -26.09
N ILE A 87 22.22 -9.06 -25.29
CA ILE A 87 23.26 -9.86 -24.63
C ILE A 87 22.60 -10.63 -23.47
N PRO A 88 23.11 -11.81 -23.05
CA PRO A 88 22.54 -12.58 -21.94
C PRO A 88 22.26 -11.78 -20.67
N ASP A 89 23.19 -10.88 -20.31
CA ASP A 89 23.04 -10.00 -19.13
C ASP A 89 21.86 -9.03 -19.26
N GLN A 90 21.61 -8.54 -20.48
CA GLN A 90 20.47 -7.69 -20.81
C GLN A 90 19.15 -8.47 -20.75
N ILE A 91 19.15 -9.72 -21.21
CA ILE A 91 17.98 -10.61 -21.13
C ILE A 91 17.62 -10.84 -19.67
N LEU A 92 18.62 -11.19 -18.83
CA LEU A 92 18.43 -11.37 -17.40
C LEU A 92 17.84 -10.12 -16.77
N LYS A 93 18.42 -8.95 -17.06
CA LYS A 93 17.95 -7.68 -16.56
C LYS A 93 16.52 -7.33 -17.01
N LEU A 94 16.18 -7.57 -18.27
CA LEU A 94 14.85 -7.31 -18.78
C LEU A 94 13.81 -8.21 -18.10
N LYS A 95 14.14 -9.47 -17.82
CA LYS A 95 13.31 -10.36 -17.02
C LYS A 95 13.14 -9.83 -15.57
N GLN A 96 14.19 -9.34 -14.92
CA GLN A 96 14.13 -8.72 -13.60
C GLN A 96 13.23 -7.47 -13.60
N LEU A 97 13.35 -6.62 -14.62
CA LEU A 97 12.51 -5.43 -14.81
C LEU A 97 11.04 -5.80 -15.07
N THR A 98 10.79 -6.91 -15.79
CA THR A 98 9.43 -7.43 -15.97
C THR A 98 8.79 -7.84 -14.66
N VAL A 99 9.53 -8.52 -13.78
CA VAL A 99 9.06 -8.86 -12.44
C VAL A 99 8.70 -7.60 -11.64
N LEU A 100 9.53 -6.55 -11.71
CA LEU A 100 9.24 -5.27 -11.06
C LEU A 100 7.97 -4.58 -11.61
N THR A 101 7.75 -4.64 -12.93
CA THR A 101 6.54 -4.08 -13.56
C THR A 101 5.28 -4.83 -13.13
N LEU A 102 5.36 -6.15 -13.05
CA LEU A 102 4.24 -6.97 -12.57
C LEU A 102 3.97 -6.73 -11.08
N ALA A 103 5.02 -6.56 -10.27
CA ALA A 103 4.91 -6.24 -8.86
C ALA A 103 4.24 -4.87 -8.58
N GLU A 104 4.35 -3.93 -9.51
CA GLU A 104 3.67 -2.63 -9.43
C GLU A 104 2.14 -2.77 -9.54
N THR A 105 1.71 -3.67 -10.43
CA THR A 105 0.28 -3.87 -10.71
C THR A 105 -0.39 -4.78 -9.69
N TYR A 106 0.32 -5.82 -9.28
CA TYR A 106 -0.22 -6.89 -8.43
C TYR A 106 0.65 -7.10 -7.18
N LYS A 107 0.04 -7.03 -5.99
CA LYS A 107 0.73 -7.37 -4.73
C LYS A 107 1.01 -8.86 -4.60
N VAL A 108 0.17 -9.69 -5.21
CA VAL A 108 0.27 -11.15 -5.18
C VAL A 108 0.17 -11.65 -6.62
N LEU A 109 1.19 -12.33 -7.10
CA LEU A 109 1.24 -12.89 -8.45
C LEU A 109 1.32 -14.42 -8.40
N PRO A 110 0.41 -15.12 -9.09
CA PRO A 110 0.48 -16.57 -9.23
C PRO A 110 1.65 -16.96 -10.13
N TYR A 111 2.28 -18.11 -9.86
CA TYR A 111 3.42 -18.60 -10.62
C TYR A 111 3.11 -18.80 -12.09
N ASN A 112 1.90 -19.25 -12.42
CA ASN A 112 1.49 -19.45 -13.82
C ASN A 112 1.61 -18.16 -14.64
N GLN A 113 1.20 -17.03 -14.09
CA GLN A 113 1.29 -15.74 -14.75
C GLN A 113 2.76 -15.28 -14.87
N LEU A 114 3.56 -15.47 -13.82
CA LEU A 114 4.99 -15.15 -13.87
C LEU A 114 5.73 -16.00 -14.91
N MET A 115 5.43 -17.30 -14.96
CA MET A 115 6.03 -18.22 -15.94
C MET A 115 5.68 -17.82 -17.37
N GLN A 116 4.44 -17.43 -17.62
CA GLN A 116 3.99 -16.98 -18.93
C GLN A 116 4.70 -15.69 -19.36
N GLU A 117 4.79 -14.69 -18.49
CA GLU A 117 5.42 -13.40 -18.79
C GLU A 117 6.95 -13.49 -18.92
N LEU A 118 7.60 -14.37 -18.16
CA LEU A 118 9.05 -14.57 -18.20
C LEU A 118 9.49 -15.65 -19.20
N ASP A 119 8.52 -16.34 -19.83
CA ASP A 119 8.77 -17.47 -20.72
C ASP A 119 9.61 -18.57 -20.06
N MET A 120 9.14 -19.02 -18.91
CA MET A 120 9.74 -20.12 -18.15
C MET A 120 8.77 -21.30 -18.11
N THR A 121 9.28 -22.49 -18.33
CA THR A 121 8.45 -23.72 -18.38
C THR A 121 8.43 -24.48 -17.05
N ASN A 122 9.40 -24.21 -16.19
CA ASN A 122 9.60 -24.94 -14.95
C ASN A 122 9.41 -24.03 -13.70
N VAL A 123 8.56 -24.46 -12.78
CA VAL A 123 8.33 -23.75 -11.50
C VAL A 123 9.62 -23.59 -10.70
N ARG A 124 10.48 -24.62 -10.69
CA ARG A 124 11.74 -24.56 -9.93
C ARG A 124 12.70 -23.53 -10.53
N GLU A 125 12.78 -23.45 -11.85
CA GLU A 125 13.57 -22.43 -12.55
C GLU A 125 13.07 -21.03 -12.20
N LEU A 126 11.74 -20.83 -12.14
CA LEU A 126 11.15 -19.57 -11.69
C LEU A 126 11.52 -19.23 -10.26
N GLU A 127 11.41 -20.17 -9.34
CA GLU A 127 11.75 -19.97 -7.93
C GLU A 127 13.24 -19.64 -7.75
N ASP A 128 14.13 -20.39 -8.41
CA ASP A 128 15.57 -20.15 -8.39
C ASP A 128 15.90 -18.76 -8.95
N PHE A 129 15.26 -18.35 -10.05
CA PHE A 129 15.40 -17.01 -10.62
C PHE A 129 14.91 -15.91 -9.66
N LEU A 130 13.73 -16.09 -9.05
CA LEU A 130 13.19 -15.11 -8.12
C LEU A 130 14.06 -14.97 -6.87
N ILE A 131 14.62 -16.07 -6.38
CA ILE A 131 15.47 -16.07 -5.18
C ILE A 131 16.84 -15.49 -5.51
N SER A 132 17.55 -16.07 -6.50
CA SER A 132 18.96 -15.72 -6.78
C SER A 132 19.08 -14.36 -7.44
N GLU A 133 18.27 -14.13 -8.49
CA GLU A 133 18.45 -12.96 -9.35
C GLU A 133 17.61 -11.75 -8.94
N CYS A 134 16.51 -11.96 -8.20
CA CYS A 134 15.64 -10.86 -7.80
C CYS A 134 15.73 -10.51 -6.32
N MET A 135 15.70 -11.52 -5.42
CA MET A 135 15.69 -11.27 -3.98
C MET A 135 17.09 -11.05 -3.42
N TYR A 136 18.07 -11.92 -3.74
CA TYR A 136 19.44 -11.76 -3.26
C TYR A 136 20.14 -10.52 -3.83
N SER A 137 19.83 -10.16 -5.06
CA SER A 137 20.29 -8.90 -5.66
C SER A 137 19.65 -7.66 -5.04
N GLY A 138 18.61 -7.84 -4.21
CA GLY A 138 17.92 -6.76 -3.50
C GLY A 138 16.99 -5.92 -4.38
N ILE A 139 16.71 -6.38 -5.60
CA ILE A 139 15.84 -5.71 -6.57
C ILE A 139 14.38 -5.80 -6.12
N VAL A 140 13.99 -6.99 -5.65
CA VAL A 140 12.64 -7.29 -5.21
C VAL A 140 12.67 -7.76 -3.75
N ARG A 141 11.74 -7.23 -2.96
CA ARG A 141 11.44 -7.75 -1.63
C ARG A 141 10.09 -8.46 -1.67
N GLY A 142 10.03 -9.66 -1.12
CA GLY A 142 8.79 -10.42 -1.15
C GLY A 142 8.84 -11.72 -0.37
N LYS A 143 7.77 -12.48 -0.46
CA LYS A 143 7.63 -13.81 0.14
C LYS A 143 7.11 -14.78 -0.90
N LEU A 144 7.75 -15.94 -0.99
CA LEU A 144 7.29 -17.09 -1.78
C LEU A 144 6.31 -17.91 -0.96
N ASP A 145 5.14 -18.17 -1.51
CA ASP A 145 4.15 -19.09 -0.94
C ASP A 145 4.04 -20.32 -1.86
N HIS A 146 4.78 -21.37 -1.52
CA HIS A 146 4.81 -22.62 -2.30
C HIS A 146 3.47 -23.36 -2.29
N LEU A 147 2.68 -23.24 -1.22
CA LEU A 147 1.38 -23.90 -1.13
C LEU A 147 0.36 -23.27 -2.05
N ARG A 148 0.36 -21.94 -2.14
CA ARG A 148 -0.54 -21.19 -3.03
C ARG A 148 0.06 -20.95 -4.40
N GLN A 149 1.30 -21.36 -4.64
CA GLN A 149 2.05 -21.09 -5.86
C GLN A 149 1.97 -19.61 -6.28
N CYS A 150 2.29 -18.73 -5.33
CA CYS A 150 2.28 -17.29 -5.58
C CYS A 150 3.46 -16.60 -4.91
N PHE A 151 3.82 -15.44 -5.47
CA PHE A 151 4.81 -14.54 -4.91
C PHE A 151 4.14 -13.24 -4.45
N GLN A 152 4.43 -12.81 -3.23
CA GLN A 152 3.95 -11.54 -2.65
C GLN A 152 5.05 -10.50 -2.72
N PHE A 153 4.80 -9.40 -3.41
CA PHE A 153 5.78 -8.35 -3.67
C PHE A 153 5.68 -7.16 -2.72
N ALA A 154 6.83 -6.49 -2.55
CA ALA A 154 6.95 -5.18 -1.90
C ALA A 154 8.02 -4.33 -2.62
N ALA A 155 7.84 -4.00 -3.91
CA ALA A 155 8.79 -3.22 -4.70
C ALA A 155 8.11 -2.32 -5.73
N CYS A 156 8.82 -1.27 -6.18
CA CYS A 156 8.38 -0.33 -7.21
C CYS A 156 9.45 -0.16 -8.29
N ARG A 157 9.00 0.15 -9.50
CA ARG A 157 9.80 0.55 -10.67
C ARG A 157 9.66 2.05 -10.93
N ASP A 158 10.39 2.59 -11.90
CA ASP A 158 10.26 3.97 -12.37
C ASP A 158 8.82 4.32 -12.77
N LEU A 159 8.34 5.45 -12.29
CA LEU A 159 6.98 5.93 -12.57
C LEU A 159 6.88 6.48 -14.00
N ARG A 160 5.82 6.11 -14.70
CA ARG A 160 5.45 6.74 -15.97
C ARG A 160 4.75 8.07 -15.71
N HIS A 161 4.96 9.05 -16.57
CA HIS A 161 4.27 10.34 -16.46
C HIS A 161 2.74 10.20 -16.44
N ALA A 162 2.19 9.23 -17.17
CA ALA A 162 0.76 8.95 -17.16
C ALA A 162 0.22 8.44 -15.81
N GLN A 163 1.06 7.78 -15.00
CA GLN A 163 0.68 7.26 -13.68
C GLN A 163 0.63 8.35 -12.61
N LEU A 164 1.41 9.43 -12.78
CA LEU A 164 1.50 10.51 -11.82
C LEU A 164 0.12 11.15 -11.55
N GLY A 165 -0.67 11.39 -12.60
CA GLY A 165 -2.01 11.95 -12.48
C GLY A 165 -2.95 11.07 -11.65
N SER A 166 -2.97 9.75 -11.90
CA SER A 166 -3.79 8.80 -11.15
C SER A 166 -3.34 8.67 -9.69
N MET A 167 -2.04 8.72 -9.42
CA MET A 167 -1.50 8.71 -8.06
C MET A 167 -1.89 9.96 -7.27
N ILE A 168 -1.76 11.15 -7.88
CA ILE A 168 -2.21 12.42 -7.27
C ILE A 168 -3.70 12.34 -6.94
N GLN A 169 -4.53 11.86 -7.88
CA GLN A 169 -5.96 11.71 -7.66
C GLN A 169 -6.27 10.74 -6.51
N THR A 170 -5.59 9.62 -6.45
CA THR A 170 -5.76 8.63 -5.36
C THR A 170 -5.38 9.21 -4.00
N LEU A 171 -4.26 9.93 -3.91
CA LEU A 171 -3.83 10.59 -2.69
C LEU A 171 -4.79 11.71 -2.27
N SER A 172 -5.29 12.50 -3.22
CA SER A 172 -6.29 13.54 -2.97
C SER A 172 -7.61 12.96 -2.44
N ASN A 173 -8.09 11.87 -3.04
CA ASN A 173 -9.29 11.16 -2.56
C ASN A 173 -9.08 10.59 -1.16
N TRP A 174 -7.91 10.01 -0.89
CA TRP A 174 -7.58 9.50 0.45
C TRP A 174 -7.53 10.61 1.50
N LEU A 175 -6.92 11.76 1.17
CA LEU A 175 -6.87 12.93 2.04
C LEU A 175 -8.29 13.42 2.38
N SER A 176 -9.13 13.63 1.36
CA SER A 176 -10.52 14.06 1.54
C SER A 176 -11.33 13.07 2.41
N THR A 177 -11.15 11.77 2.18
CA THR A 177 -11.82 10.73 3.00
C THR A 177 -11.35 10.78 4.44
N SER A 178 -10.05 10.99 4.67
CA SER A 178 -9.47 11.08 6.02
C SER A 178 -9.97 12.31 6.77
N GLU A 179 -10.07 13.47 6.09
CA GLU A 179 -10.64 14.70 6.65
C GLU A 179 -12.10 14.53 7.02
N ASN A 180 -12.92 13.93 6.15
CA ASN A 180 -14.33 13.65 6.42
C ASN A 180 -14.52 12.72 7.62
N LEU A 181 -13.69 11.69 7.74
CA LEU A 181 -13.70 10.79 8.89
C LEU A 181 -13.34 11.52 10.18
N LEU A 182 -12.35 12.39 10.15
CA LEU A 182 -11.92 13.17 11.31
C LEU A 182 -13.04 14.10 11.80
N VAL A 183 -13.70 14.81 10.88
CA VAL A 183 -14.87 15.65 11.20
C VAL A 183 -15.99 14.80 11.82
N SER A 184 -16.33 13.67 11.19
CA SER A 184 -17.38 12.77 11.71
C SER A 184 -17.07 12.24 13.12
N ILE A 185 -15.80 11.91 13.40
CA ILE A 185 -15.37 11.48 14.73
C ILE A 185 -15.52 12.64 15.75
N GLN A 186 -15.10 13.85 15.38
CA GLN A 186 -15.24 15.03 16.25
C GLN A 186 -16.71 15.35 16.56
N GLU A 187 -17.60 15.25 15.58
CA GLU A 187 -19.05 15.42 15.80
C GLU A 187 -19.61 14.37 16.73
N LYS A 188 -19.22 13.11 16.58
CA LYS A 188 -19.65 12.02 17.48
C LYS A 188 -19.14 12.20 18.91
N ILE A 189 -17.92 12.70 19.08
CA ILE A 189 -17.38 13.03 20.41
C ILE A 189 -18.24 14.14 21.05
N LYS A 190 -18.47 15.23 20.33
CA LYS A 190 -19.32 16.33 20.85
C LYS A 190 -20.72 15.87 21.21
N TRP A 191 -21.33 15.01 20.40
CA TRP A 191 -22.62 14.43 20.68
C TRP A 191 -22.58 13.54 21.94
N ALA A 192 -21.57 12.69 22.09
CA ALA A 192 -21.40 11.83 23.26
C ALA A 192 -21.21 12.64 24.54
N ASP A 193 -20.42 13.71 24.48
CA ASP A 193 -20.22 14.62 25.60
C ASP A 193 -21.53 15.31 25.99
N ALA A 194 -22.29 15.82 25.04
CA ALA A 194 -23.59 16.43 25.28
C ALA A 194 -24.60 15.44 25.91
N MET A 195 -24.64 14.21 25.42
CA MET A 195 -25.49 13.15 25.99
C MET A 195 -25.07 12.79 27.43
N SER A 196 -23.76 12.70 27.68
CA SER A 196 -23.24 12.46 29.03
C SER A 196 -23.64 13.57 30.02
N GLU A 197 -23.61 14.83 29.59
CA GLU A 197 -24.03 15.94 30.46
C GLU A 197 -25.54 15.93 30.71
N ILE A 198 -26.37 15.59 29.74
CA ILE A 198 -27.81 15.43 29.91
C ILE A 198 -28.09 14.29 30.91
N GLU A 199 -27.43 13.17 30.76
CA GLU A 199 -27.60 12.01 31.64
C GLU A 199 -27.16 12.31 33.09
N LYS A 200 -26.05 13.04 33.27
CA LYS A 200 -25.60 13.50 34.59
C LYS A 200 -26.62 14.44 35.24
N LYS A 201 -27.22 15.37 34.47
CA LYS A 201 -28.27 16.26 35.00
C LYS A 201 -29.48 15.45 35.41
N HIS A 202 -29.98 14.58 34.56
CA HIS A 202 -31.12 13.73 34.86
C HIS A 202 -30.89 12.88 36.10
N ARG A 203 -29.68 12.33 36.28
CA ARG A 203 -29.32 11.57 37.48
C ARG A 203 -29.38 12.41 38.74
N LYS A 204 -28.87 13.65 38.71
CA LYS A 204 -28.95 14.58 39.84
C LYS A 204 -30.39 14.92 40.19
N ASP A 205 -31.22 15.22 39.17
CA ASP A 205 -32.64 15.55 39.36
C ASP A 205 -33.39 14.37 39.99
N VAL A 206 -33.08 13.15 39.59
CA VAL A 206 -33.65 11.93 40.19
C VAL A 206 -33.17 11.74 41.65
N GLU A 207 -31.88 11.94 41.92
CA GLU A 207 -31.33 11.85 43.27
C GLU A 207 -31.94 12.89 44.21
N GLU A 208 -32.13 14.13 43.77
CA GLU A 208 -32.80 15.19 44.53
C GLU A 208 -34.24 14.81 44.85
N LYS A 209 -35.04 14.37 43.88
CA LYS A 209 -36.40 13.91 44.11
C LYS A 209 -36.47 12.71 45.07
N VAL A 210 -35.55 11.76 44.96
CA VAL A 210 -35.48 10.65 45.93
C VAL A 210 -35.17 11.13 47.35
N GLN A 211 -34.32 12.13 47.47
CA GLN A 211 -34.03 12.71 48.81
C GLN A 211 -35.22 13.49 49.40
N GLU A 212 -35.94 14.26 48.54
CA GLU A 212 -37.16 14.95 48.95
C GLU A 212 -38.22 13.96 49.44
N VAL A 213 -38.49 12.89 48.69
CA VAL A 213 -39.44 11.85 49.04
C VAL A 213 -39.01 11.15 50.34
N LYS A 214 -37.73 10.84 50.51
CA LYS A 214 -37.21 10.26 51.77
C LYS A 214 -37.38 11.19 52.95
N SER A 215 -37.21 12.51 52.80
CA SER A 215 -37.40 13.48 53.83
C SER A 215 -38.87 13.62 54.23
N LEU A 216 -39.79 13.61 53.26
CA LEU A 216 -41.24 13.63 53.49
C LEU A 216 -41.72 12.35 54.22
N ILE A 217 -41.22 11.19 53.85
CA ILE A 217 -41.53 9.93 54.55
C ILE A 217 -41.04 9.96 55.98
N LYS A 218 -39.82 10.45 56.25
CA LYS A 218 -39.30 10.62 57.61
C LYS A 218 -40.11 11.60 58.39
N ALA A 219 -40.55 12.72 57.84
CA ALA A 219 -41.39 13.69 58.48
C ALA A 219 -42.76 13.10 58.87
N ASN A 220 -43.39 12.32 57.95
CA ASN A 220 -44.66 11.63 58.26
C ASN A 220 -44.55 10.55 59.32
N ILE A 221 -43.43 9.82 59.40
CA ILE A 221 -43.19 8.82 60.41
C ILE A 221 -43.01 9.49 61.79
N ASN A 222 -42.39 10.66 61.83
CA ASN A 222 -42.26 11.40 63.12
C ASN A 222 -43.53 12.08 63.62
N PHE A 223 -44.57 12.24 62.78
CA PHE A 223 -45.87 12.82 63.17
C PHE A 223 -46.90 11.77 63.54
N GLY A 224 -46.69 10.49 63.24
CA GLY A 224 -47.56 9.36 63.59
C GLY A 224 -47.00 8.57 64.75
N GLY A 225 -46.93 9.16 65.93
CA GLY A 225 -46.70 8.38 67.14
C GLY A 225 -47.99 7.69 67.57
N ASN A 226 -47.94 6.41 67.76
CA ASN A 226 -48.97 5.47 68.24
C ASN A 226 -49.90 4.90 67.15
N GLU A 227 -49.61 3.69 66.71
CA GLU A 227 -50.40 2.49 66.90
C GLU A 227 -49.82 1.32 66.11
N ASP A 228 -49.83 0.19 66.78
CA ASP A 228 -49.41 -1.12 66.26
C ASP A 228 -49.99 -1.48 64.86
N ILE A 229 -49.14 -1.72 63.91
CA ILE A 229 -49.48 -2.54 62.73
C ILE A 229 -48.32 -3.49 62.41
N CYS A 230 -48.68 -4.76 62.50
CA CYS A 230 -47.98 -5.95 62.22
C CYS A 230 -46.87 -5.91 61.19
N SER A 231 -45.80 -6.58 61.56
CA SER A 231 -44.73 -7.05 60.64
C SER A 231 -45.27 -7.93 59.53
N GLU A 232 -45.44 -7.38 58.36
CA GLU A 232 -45.40 -8.13 57.13
C GLU A 232 -44.11 -7.80 56.40
N SER A 233 -43.29 -8.78 56.27
CA SER A 233 -42.03 -8.75 55.54
C SER A 233 -42.29 -8.43 54.07
N LEU A 234 -42.18 -7.16 53.68
CA LEU A 234 -42.02 -6.79 52.28
C LEU A 234 -40.63 -7.24 51.85
N SER A 235 -40.58 -8.39 51.19
CA SER A 235 -39.43 -8.82 50.41
C SER A 235 -39.10 -7.72 49.39
N VAL A 236 -37.98 -7.07 49.60
CA VAL A 236 -37.38 -6.16 48.64
C VAL A 236 -37.10 -6.98 47.39
N MET A 237 -37.94 -6.85 46.37
CA MET A 237 -37.65 -7.33 45.04
C MET A 237 -36.48 -6.50 44.52
N ASP A 238 -35.35 -7.19 44.42
CA ASP A 238 -34.12 -6.70 43.86
C ASP A 238 -34.33 -6.43 42.35
N TYR A 239 -34.48 -5.16 41.98
CA TYR A 239 -34.69 -4.70 40.61
C TYR A 239 -33.34 -4.55 39.83
N GLU A 240 -32.31 -5.31 40.22
CA GLU A 240 -31.02 -5.19 39.54
C GLU A 240 -30.83 -6.09 38.28
N ASP A 241 -31.85 -6.86 37.81
CA ASP A 241 -31.61 -7.82 36.74
C ASP A 241 -32.38 -7.58 35.42
N PHE A 242 -32.73 -6.34 35.08
CA PHE A 242 -33.31 -6.03 33.78
C PHE A 242 -32.40 -5.22 32.82
N GLY A 243 -31.08 -5.34 32.94
CA GLY A 243 -30.10 -4.57 32.13
C GLY A 243 -29.14 -5.37 31.24
N ARG A 244 -29.10 -6.68 31.30
CA ARG A 244 -28.17 -7.48 30.48
C ARG A 244 -28.84 -8.08 29.26
N LEU A 245 -29.17 -7.27 28.28
CA LEU A 245 -29.34 -7.72 26.90
C LEU A 245 -28.00 -8.24 26.37
N LYS A 246 -27.84 -9.56 26.34
CA LYS A 246 -26.74 -10.27 25.68
C LYS A 246 -26.71 -9.86 24.22
N ARG A 247 -25.82 -8.94 23.83
CA ARG A 247 -25.43 -8.70 22.45
C ARG A 247 -24.71 -9.94 21.93
N ARG A 248 -25.44 -10.85 21.29
CA ARG A 248 -24.85 -11.88 20.44
C ARG A 248 -24.16 -11.20 19.26
N ARG A 249 -22.84 -11.13 19.28
CA ARG A 249 -22.03 -10.83 18.09
C ARG A 249 -22.22 -11.97 17.10
N LYS A 250 -22.95 -11.72 16.04
CA LYS A 250 -22.87 -12.52 14.82
C LYS A 250 -21.55 -12.14 14.15
N ILE A 251 -20.58 -13.05 14.23
CA ILE A 251 -19.41 -13.06 13.37
C ILE A 251 -19.90 -13.66 12.05
N LEU A 252 -20.00 -12.84 11.02
CA LEU A 252 -20.15 -13.30 9.64
C LEU A 252 -18.73 -13.43 9.06
N PHE A 253 -18.45 -14.61 8.55
CA PHE A 253 -17.27 -14.98 7.78
C PHE A 253 -17.23 -14.25 6.44
#